data_f38da22eed44bb46aa606f1c592e33be
#
_entry.id   f38da22eed44bb46aa606f1c592e33be
#
_cell.length_a   1.000
_cell.length_b   1.000
_cell.length_c   1.000
_cell.angle_alpha   90.00
_cell.angle_beta   90.00
_cell.angle_gamma   90.00
#
_symmetry.space_group_name_H-M   'P 1'
#
loop_
_entity.id
_entity.type
_entity.pdbx_description
1 polymer ?
#
loop_
_entity_poly.entity_id
_entity_poly.type
_entity_poly.pdbx_seq_one_letter_code
_entity_poly.pdbx_strand_id
1 'polypeptide(L)'
;MVECCFRQLSVRPIALLVAMLILAGCSSLPRTTYTASDAAASTVLDLRELRSYADEPASTFLKTNVNPRAGVLSYLALSGGGADGAYGAGVLNGWTAAGTRPEFSAVSGVSTGALIAPFAFLGPAYDATLRDIYTSGVAETLLNTPSIVHALFGSGLFGNTHLRELVARYVGQDMLAAIAAEHAKGRRLLIVTTNLDTQRTVIWDMGRIATIGSPQALDLFRDVLAASASIPVVFPPMLIDAEANGRRVQEMHVDGGVTAPVLTLPEAFLLRNGAFARGLRMNIYVLVNDKVERDFQLVRNSTIDIAARASASVTKTQIRSVLYETYDFARRNNFGFNLTYVDKDVPSPGSFGFDASYMRSLYQYGFDRAKTGDFWAKAPPSDDSRQSDFRYRRSAVSQ
;
A
#
# COMPACT_ATOMS: atom_id res chain seq x y z
N MET A 1 39.86 -64.32 -2.60
CA MET A 1 38.55 -64.24 -1.93
C MET A 1 38.55 -62.94 -1.15
N VAL A 2 37.97 -61.89 -1.72
CA VAL A 2 37.74 -60.57 -1.05
C VAL A 2 36.22 -60.34 -1.03
N GLU A 3 35.64 -60.51 0.13
CA GLU A 3 34.19 -60.24 0.35
C GLU A 3 33.96 -58.74 0.38
N CYS A 4 33.15 -58.31 -0.54
CA CYS A 4 32.70 -56.93 -0.69
C CYS A 4 31.48 -56.71 0.23
N CYS A 5 31.67 -56.09 1.39
CA CYS A 5 30.62 -55.74 2.34
C CYS A 5 29.86 -54.47 1.86
N PHE A 6 28.82 -54.62 1.05
CA PHE A 6 27.86 -53.52 0.76
C PHE A 6 27.03 -53.25 1.99
N ARG A 7 27.37 -52.16 2.70
CA ARG A 7 26.52 -51.58 3.76
C ARG A 7 25.24 -51.00 3.14
N GLN A 8 24.14 -51.71 3.29
CA GLN A 8 22.83 -51.17 2.98
C GLN A 8 22.54 -49.98 3.90
N LEU A 9 22.73 -48.76 3.42
CA LEU A 9 22.19 -47.56 4.06
C LEU A 9 20.66 -47.68 4.01
N SER A 10 20.06 -47.84 5.18
CA SER A 10 18.59 -47.94 5.30
C SER A 10 17.93 -46.64 4.84
N VAL A 11 17.22 -46.64 3.73
CA VAL A 11 16.48 -45.52 3.16
C VAL A 11 15.29 -45.14 4.03
N ARG A 12 14.91 -46.03 4.98
CA ARG A 12 13.74 -45.85 5.89
C ARG A 12 13.82 -44.62 6.80
N PRO A 13 14.92 -44.25 7.48
CA PRO A 13 14.95 -43.07 8.33
C PRO A 13 14.86 -41.76 7.52
N ILE A 14 15.41 -41.72 6.30
CA ILE A 14 15.38 -40.56 5.43
C ILE A 14 13.97 -40.36 4.91
N ALA A 15 13.25 -41.38 4.50
CA ALA A 15 11.87 -41.33 4.06
C ALA A 15 10.94 -40.91 5.22
N LEU A 16 11.17 -41.34 6.45
CA LEU A 16 10.46 -40.95 7.63
C LEU A 16 10.70 -39.47 7.99
N LEU A 17 11.94 -39.02 7.87
CA LEU A 17 12.31 -37.61 8.09
C LEU A 17 11.69 -36.68 7.05
N VAL A 18 11.66 -37.06 5.79
CA VAL A 18 10.99 -36.34 4.70
C VAL A 18 9.48 -36.32 4.89
N ALA A 19 8.89 -37.46 5.30
CA ALA A 19 7.45 -37.50 5.62
C ALA A 19 7.08 -36.65 6.84
N MET A 20 7.92 -36.63 7.89
CA MET A 20 7.73 -35.71 9.03
C MET A 20 7.89 -34.24 8.62
N LEU A 21 8.83 -33.91 7.74
CA LEU A 21 8.99 -32.56 7.22
C LEU A 21 7.81 -32.10 6.36
N ILE A 22 7.23 -33.00 5.58
CA ILE A 22 6.00 -32.73 4.78
C ILE A 22 4.79 -32.54 5.70
N LEU A 23 4.67 -33.31 6.76
CA LEU A 23 3.59 -33.19 7.74
C LEU A 23 3.72 -31.93 8.64
N ALA A 24 4.93 -31.49 8.90
CA ALA A 24 5.18 -30.24 9.64
C ALA A 24 4.89 -28.99 8.79
N GLY A 25 4.88 -29.09 7.45
CA GLY A 25 4.60 -27.99 6.53
C GLY A 25 3.15 -27.47 6.51
N CYS A 26 2.23 -28.13 7.26
CA CYS A 26 0.85 -27.70 7.40
C CYS A 26 0.53 -27.02 8.75
N SER A 27 1.53 -26.46 9.44
CA SER A 27 1.24 -25.68 10.65
C SER A 27 0.64 -24.32 10.27
N SER A 28 -0.69 -24.26 10.16
CA SER A 28 -1.39 -22.97 10.16
C SER A 28 -1.09 -22.25 11.47
N LEU A 29 -0.76 -20.96 11.41
CA LEU A 29 -0.68 -20.14 12.61
C LEU A 29 -2.03 -20.28 13.35
N PRO A 30 -2.02 -20.67 14.64
CA PRO A 30 -3.26 -20.78 15.38
C PRO A 30 -3.91 -19.40 15.46
N ARG A 31 -5.16 -19.31 15.02
CA ARG A 31 -5.98 -18.09 15.14
C ARG A 31 -7.37 -18.42 15.60
N THR A 32 -8.04 -17.48 16.24
CA THR A 32 -9.44 -17.61 16.59
C THR A 32 -10.30 -17.43 15.34
N THR A 33 -10.92 -18.53 14.88
CA THR A 33 -11.74 -18.57 13.67
C THR A 33 -13.12 -17.96 13.89
N TYR A 34 -13.75 -17.54 12.80
CA TYR A 34 -15.07 -16.92 12.78
C TYR A 34 -15.85 -17.29 11.51
N THR A 35 -17.14 -16.99 11.47
CA THR A 35 -18.04 -17.29 10.38
C THR A 35 -18.32 -16.03 9.53
N ALA A 36 -18.95 -16.20 8.36
CA ALA A 36 -19.40 -15.06 7.55
C ALA A 36 -20.40 -14.15 8.28
N SER A 37 -21.25 -14.74 9.14
CA SER A 37 -22.17 -13.96 9.99
C SER A 37 -21.44 -13.17 11.08
N ASP A 38 -20.37 -13.73 11.64
CA ASP A 38 -19.52 -13.02 12.59
C ASP A 38 -18.80 -11.85 11.89
N ALA A 39 -18.29 -12.05 10.65
CA ALA A 39 -17.66 -11.00 9.85
C ALA A 39 -18.59 -9.79 9.64
N ALA A 40 -19.87 -10.04 9.34
CA ALA A 40 -20.86 -8.99 9.15
C ALA A 40 -21.19 -8.21 10.44
N ALA A 41 -21.01 -8.84 11.59
CA ALA A 41 -21.29 -8.26 12.91
C ALA A 41 -20.04 -7.70 13.62
N SER A 42 -18.84 -7.94 13.06
CA SER A 42 -17.58 -7.66 13.76
C SER A 42 -17.34 -6.18 14.01
N THR A 43 -16.78 -5.90 15.18
CA THR A 43 -16.32 -4.59 15.65
C THR A 43 -14.85 -4.66 16.00
N VAL A 44 -14.15 -3.55 15.97
CA VAL A 44 -12.78 -3.43 16.44
C VAL A 44 -12.76 -2.38 17.54
N LEU A 45 -12.16 -2.69 18.69
CA LEU A 45 -12.23 -1.85 19.89
C LEU A 45 -13.69 -1.46 20.25
N ASP A 46 -14.62 -2.39 20.08
CA ASP A 46 -16.08 -2.22 20.31
C ASP A 46 -16.76 -1.16 19.41
N LEU A 47 -16.08 -0.69 18.36
CA LEU A 47 -16.56 0.34 17.45
C LEU A 47 -16.68 -0.19 16.02
N ARG A 48 -17.82 0.08 15.37
CA ARG A 48 -18.04 -0.26 13.95
C ARG A 48 -17.47 0.80 13.01
N GLU A 49 -17.45 2.04 13.44
CA GLU A 49 -17.12 3.19 12.59
C GLU A 49 -15.61 3.38 12.38
N LEU A 50 -14.76 2.54 12.93
CA LEU A 50 -13.32 2.62 12.71
C LEU A 50 -12.91 2.24 11.29
N ARG A 51 -13.78 1.50 10.60
CA ARG A 51 -13.56 1.02 9.24
C ARG A 51 -14.86 0.91 8.45
N SER A 52 -14.71 0.85 7.14
CA SER A 52 -15.77 0.53 6.17
C SER A 52 -15.20 -0.35 5.07
N TYR A 53 -16.07 -0.99 4.30
CA TYR A 53 -15.65 -1.72 3.11
C TYR A 53 -15.81 -0.85 1.87
N ALA A 54 -14.89 -0.96 0.90
CA ALA A 54 -14.90 -0.11 -0.29
C ALA A 54 -16.15 -0.29 -1.17
N ASP A 55 -16.79 -1.46 -1.09
CA ASP A 55 -18.02 -1.84 -1.79
C ASP A 55 -19.31 -1.46 -1.03
N GLU A 56 -19.22 -0.73 0.08
CA GLU A 56 -20.39 -0.24 0.80
C GLU A 56 -21.15 0.86 0.04
N PRO A 57 -22.45 1.04 0.32
CA PRO A 57 -23.24 2.10 -0.32
C PRO A 57 -22.65 3.50 -0.09
N ALA A 58 -22.83 4.39 -1.06
CA ALA A 58 -22.39 5.79 -0.95
C ALA A 58 -22.86 6.50 0.32
N SER A 59 -24.01 6.11 0.88
CA SER A 59 -24.54 6.66 2.14
C SER A 59 -23.63 6.44 3.34
N THR A 60 -22.81 5.37 3.35
CA THR A 60 -21.81 5.12 4.39
C THR A 60 -20.74 6.20 4.37
N PHE A 61 -20.21 6.51 3.19
CA PHE A 61 -19.11 7.47 3.01
C PHE A 61 -19.59 8.92 3.10
N LEU A 62 -20.83 9.21 2.71
CA LEU A 62 -21.42 10.56 2.84
C LEU A 62 -21.65 11.00 4.28
N LYS A 63 -21.71 10.09 5.23
CA LYS A 63 -21.75 10.41 6.67
C LYS A 63 -20.39 10.92 7.19
N THR A 64 -19.33 10.69 6.45
CA THR A 64 -17.99 11.14 6.81
C THR A 64 -17.83 12.60 6.39
N ASN A 65 -17.98 13.51 7.33
CA ASN A 65 -17.78 14.94 7.06
C ASN A 65 -16.30 15.20 6.75
N VAL A 66 -16.01 15.61 5.51
CA VAL A 66 -14.70 16.11 5.11
C VAL A 66 -14.83 17.60 4.85
N ASN A 67 -14.09 18.41 5.59
CA ASN A 67 -14.16 19.87 5.47
C ASN A 67 -13.20 20.36 4.37
N PRO A 68 -13.71 21.13 3.38
CA PRO A 68 -12.86 21.79 2.41
C PRO A 68 -11.94 22.80 3.09
N ARG A 69 -10.68 22.86 2.65
CA ARG A 69 -9.74 23.91 3.05
C ARG A 69 -9.78 25.05 2.04
N ALA A 70 -9.93 26.27 2.50
CA ALA A 70 -10.11 27.45 1.64
C ALA A 70 -11.19 27.26 0.55
N GLY A 71 -12.26 26.53 0.85
CA GLY A 71 -13.34 26.26 -0.08
C GLY A 71 -13.05 25.23 -1.17
N VAL A 72 -11.90 24.53 -1.10
CA VAL A 72 -11.50 23.47 -2.03
C VAL A 72 -11.21 22.20 -1.24
N LEU A 73 -11.75 21.08 -1.66
CA LEU A 73 -11.43 19.77 -1.13
C LEU A 73 -10.18 19.25 -1.85
N SER A 74 -9.05 19.19 -1.15
CA SER A 74 -7.81 18.62 -1.68
C SER A 74 -7.65 17.20 -1.18
N TYR A 75 -7.73 16.23 -2.07
CA TYR A 75 -7.61 14.81 -1.76
C TYR A 75 -6.33 14.23 -2.36
N LEU A 76 -5.49 13.63 -1.53
CA LEU A 76 -4.27 12.94 -1.94
C LEU A 76 -4.45 11.43 -1.81
N ALA A 77 -4.30 10.71 -2.92
CA ALA A 77 -4.28 9.25 -2.98
C ALA A 77 -2.86 8.76 -3.24
N LEU A 78 -2.32 7.95 -2.32
CA LEU A 78 -0.97 7.39 -2.36
C LEU A 78 -1.05 5.89 -2.67
N SER A 79 -0.46 5.47 -3.78
CA SER A 79 -0.45 4.05 -4.15
C SER A 79 0.55 3.22 -3.35
N GLY A 80 0.41 1.90 -3.42
CA GLY A 80 1.49 0.96 -3.13
C GLY A 80 2.70 1.15 -4.05
N GLY A 81 3.76 0.36 -3.82
CA GLY A 81 4.99 0.40 -4.62
C GLY A 81 6.25 -0.09 -3.89
N GLY A 82 6.15 -0.57 -2.65
CA GLY A 82 7.30 -1.07 -1.89
C GLY A 82 8.41 -0.01 -1.74
N ALA A 83 9.62 -0.32 -2.16
CA ALA A 83 10.77 0.60 -2.14
C ALA A 83 10.57 1.87 -2.96
N ASP A 84 9.72 1.82 -3.99
CA ASP A 84 9.45 2.96 -4.87
C ASP A 84 8.65 4.06 -4.16
N GLY A 85 8.16 3.83 -2.94
CA GLY A 85 7.67 4.86 -2.03
C GLY A 85 8.66 5.99 -1.79
N ALA A 86 9.96 5.75 -2.00
CA ALA A 86 10.99 6.78 -1.99
C ALA A 86 10.71 7.92 -2.99
N TYR A 87 10.12 7.58 -4.16
CA TYR A 87 9.65 8.58 -5.12
C TYR A 87 8.60 9.50 -4.50
N GLY A 88 7.57 8.91 -3.88
CA GLY A 88 6.49 9.67 -3.26
C GLY A 88 6.94 10.55 -2.11
N ALA A 89 7.87 10.06 -1.28
CA ALA A 89 8.49 10.85 -0.22
C ALA A 89 9.27 12.04 -0.82
N GLY A 90 10.03 11.81 -1.89
CA GLY A 90 10.74 12.85 -2.62
C GLY A 90 9.78 13.88 -3.21
N VAL A 91 8.72 13.43 -3.88
CA VAL A 91 7.69 14.32 -4.45
C VAL A 91 7.06 15.22 -3.40
N LEU A 92 6.65 14.68 -2.26
CA LEU A 92 6.03 15.46 -1.18
C LEU A 92 6.98 16.53 -0.64
N ASN A 93 8.23 16.18 -0.39
CA ASN A 93 9.23 17.12 0.13
C ASN A 93 9.65 18.17 -0.91
N GLY A 94 9.79 17.76 -2.19
CA GLY A 94 10.03 18.68 -3.30
C GLY A 94 8.87 19.66 -3.51
N TRP A 95 7.64 19.17 -3.38
CA TRP A 95 6.43 20.00 -3.49
C TRP A 95 6.32 21.02 -2.35
N THR A 96 6.72 20.63 -1.12
CA THR A 96 6.88 21.57 -0.01
C THR A 96 7.94 22.64 -0.34
N ALA A 97 9.09 22.21 -0.87
CA ALA A 97 10.16 23.14 -1.24
C ALA A 97 9.74 24.13 -2.37
N ALA A 98 8.82 23.72 -3.25
CA ALA A 98 8.19 24.59 -4.25
C ALA A 98 7.18 25.58 -3.63
N GLY A 99 6.78 25.43 -2.37
CA GLY A 99 5.83 26.30 -1.67
C GLY A 99 4.38 26.17 -2.13
N THR A 100 4.05 25.16 -2.95
CA THR A 100 2.71 25.00 -3.57
C THR A 100 1.93 23.79 -3.07
N ARG A 101 2.49 23.00 -2.13
CA ARG A 101 1.81 21.83 -1.53
C ARG A 101 0.62 22.30 -0.69
N PRO A 102 -0.61 21.87 -1.03
CA PRO A 102 -1.79 22.25 -0.24
C PRO A 102 -1.85 21.49 1.08
N GLU A 103 -2.60 22.01 2.02
CA GLU A 103 -3.08 21.24 3.14
C GLU A 103 -4.21 20.31 2.65
N PHE A 104 -4.01 19.00 2.77
CA PHE A 104 -4.99 18.04 2.26
C PHE A 104 -6.19 17.90 3.18
N SER A 105 -7.39 17.96 2.64
CA SER A 105 -8.63 17.66 3.35
C SER A 105 -8.76 16.17 3.65
N ALA A 106 -8.27 15.33 2.75
CA ALA A 106 -8.20 13.89 2.95
C ALA A 106 -6.91 13.32 2.32
N VAL A 107 -6.36 12.29 2.96
CA VAL A 107 -5.24 11.50 2.45
C VAL A 107 -5.60 10.03 2.57
N SER A 108 -5.42 9.26 1.52
CA SER A 108 -5.47 7.81 1.56
C SER A 108 -4.12 7.19 1.22
N GLY A 109 -3.84 6.03 1.80
CA GLY A 109 -2.60 5.31 1.53
C GLY A 109 -2.80 3.80 1.47
N VAL A 110 -2.03 3.17 0.59
CA VAL A 110 -1.97 1.71 0.38
C VAL A 110 -0.52 1.28 0.42
N SER A 111 -0.18 0.21 1.16
CA SER A 111 1.18 -0.33 1.20
C SER A 111 2.22 0.72 1.63
N THR A 112 3.28 0.96 0.86
CA THR A 112 4.22 2.06 1.11
C THR A 112 3.51 3.41 1.17
N GLY A 113 2.44 3.61 0.38
CA GLY A 113 1.61 4.83 0.47
C GLY A 113 0.91 4.96 1.82
N ALA A 114 0.56 3.85 2.48
CA ALA A 114 0.04 3.85 3.85
C ALA A 114 1.09 4.32 4.87
N LEU A 115 2.36 3.93 4.66
CA LEU A 115 3.48 4.37 5.51
C LEU A 115 3.81 5.86 5.30
N ILE A 116 3.58 6.41 4.11
CA ILE A 116 3.76 7.83 3.78
C ILE A 116 2.59 8.69 4.28
N ALA A 117 1.36 8.14 4.26
CA ALA A 117 0.12 8.89 4.45
C ALA A 117 0.04 9.71 5.76
N PRO A 118 0.45 9.20 6.94
CA PRO A 118 0.44 9.98 8.18
C PRO A 118 1.30 11.26 8.09
N PHE A 119 2.48 11.16 7.49
CA PHE A 119 3.41 12.28 7.30
C PHE A 119 2.86 13.29 6.27
N ALA A 120 2.30 12.80 5.17
CA ALA A 120 1.64 13.62 4.16
C ALA A 120 0.44 14.38 4.76
N PHE A 121 -0.33 13.72 5.62
CA PHE A 121 -1.50 14.27 6.30
C PHE A 121 -1.11 15.36 7.31
N LEU A 122 -0.09 15.13 8.12
CA LEU A 122 0.38 16.10 9.10
C LEU A 122 1.16 17.27 8.48
N GLY A 123 1.71 17.08 7.27
CA GLY A 123 2.28 18.16 6.47
C GLY A 123 3.77 18.43 6.70
N PRO A 124 4.27 19.63 6.31
CA PRO A 124 5.70 19.92 6.16
C PRO A 124 6.56 19.72 7.40
N ALA A 125 5.99 19.83 8.60
CA ALA A 125 6.73 19.60 9.86
C ALA A 125 7.31 18.17 9.95
N TYR A 126 6.77 17.22 9.20
CA TYR A 126 7.17 15.82 9.17
C TYR A 126 8.02 15.43 7.97
N ASP A 127 8.35 16.38 7.09
CA ASP A 127 9.09 16.11 5.85
C ASP A 127 10.51 15.60 6.10
N ALA A 128 11.18 16.08 7.15
CA ALA A 128 12.51 15.59 7.53
C ALA A 128 12.48 14.12 7.96
N THR A 129 11.48 13.73 8.76
CA THR A 129 11.29 12.34 9.18
C THR A 129 10.96 11.45 7.99
N LEU A 130 10.06 11.90 7.10
CA LEU A 130 9.71 11.16 5.89
C LEU A 130 10.94 10.93 4.99
N ARG A 131 11.79 11.94 4.80
CA ARG A 131 13.06 11.81 4.09
C ARG A 131 13.96 10.76 4.74
N ASP A 132 14.13 10.82 6.06
CA ASP A 132 14.98 9.90 6.79
C ASP A 132 14.55 8.44 6.59
N ILE A 133 13.26 8.13 6.72
CA ILE A 133 12.71 6.78 6.51
C ILE A 133 13.14 6.20 5.14
N TYR A 134 13.11 6.99 4.08
CA TYR A 134 13.36 6.52 2.73
C TYR A 134 14.80 6.69 2.23
N THR A 135 15.67 7.40 2.96
CA THR A 135 17.03 7.70 2.50
C THR A 135 18.15 7.24 3.43
N SER A 136 17.86 6.97 4.71
CA SER A 136 18.87 6.56 5.69
C SER A 136 19.35 5.10 5.55
N GLY A 137 18.58 4.26 4.85
CA GLY A 137 18.81 2.82 4.78
C GLY A 137 18.05 2.03 5.85
N VAL A 138 17.25 2.68 6.70
CA VAL A 138 16.47 1.98 7.73
C VAL A 138 15.49 0.98 7.13
N ALA A 139 14.91 1.26 5.96
CA ALA A 139 14.01 0.35 5.25
C ALA A 139 14.73 -0.91 4.72
N GLU A 140 16.03 -0.82 4.43
CA GLU A 140 16.84 -1.96 4.01
C GLU A 140 16.93 -3.04 5.10
N THR A 141 16.85 -2.63 6.38
CA THR A 141 16.87 -3.55 7.51
C THR A 141 15.65 -4.49 7.56
N LEU A 142 14.55 -4.16 6.87
CA LEU A 142 13.36 -5.01 6.77
C LEU A 142 13.64 -6.36 6.10
N LEU A 143 14.62 -6.41 5.18
CA LEU A 143 14.91 -7.57 4.36
C LEU A 143 16.27 -8.24 4.70
N ASN A 144 16.97 -7.76 5.75
CA ASN A 144 18.36 -8.17 6.01
C ASN A 144 18.54 -9.62 6.46
N THR A 145 17.49 -10.40 6.69
CA THR A 145 17.67 -11.83 7.01
C THR A 145 16.47 -12.64 6.52
N PRO A 146 16.47 -13.08 5.23
CA PRO A 146 15.49 -14.07 4.80
C PRO A 146 15.73 -15.33 5.62
N SER A 147 14.77 -15.72 6.43
CA SER A 147 14.85 -16.97 7.17
C SER A 147 14.24 -18.08 6.35
N ILE A 148 15.09 -19.02 5.89
CA ILE A 148 14.63 -20.23 5.21
C ILE A 148 13.64 -21.01 6.08
N VAL A 149 13.78 -20.93 7.40
CA VAL A 149 12.87 -21.55 8.37
C VAL A 149 11.49 -20.86 8.32
N HIS A 150 11.44 -19.52 8.23
CA HIS A 150 10.18 -18.79 8.05
C HIS A 150 9.55 -19.02 6.67
N ALA A 151 10.36 -19.18 5.63
CA ALA A 151 9.87 -19.50 4.29
C ALA A 151 9.27 -20.91 4.20
N LEU A 152 9.80 -21.88 4.95
CA LEU A 152 9.35 -23.28 4.93
C LEU A 152 8.22 -23.55 5.95
N PHE A 153 8.20 -22.87 7.09
CA PHE A 153 7.31 -23.16 8.21
C PHE A 153 6.45 -21.97 8.63
N GLY A 154 6.64 -20.79 8.06
CA GLY A 154 5.90 -19.56 8.34
C GLY A 154 4.99 -19.15 7.18
N SER A 155 4.23 -18.09 7.39
CA SER A 155 3.32 -17.50 6.41
C SER A 155 3.96 -16.43 5.50
N GLY A 156 5.30 -16.26 5.55
CA GLY A 156 6.05 -15.29 4.75
C GLY A 156 7.56 -15.51 4.81
N LEU A 157 8.31 -14.90 3.87
CA LEU A 157 9.76 -14.98 3.80
C LEU A 157 10.46 -14.24 4.96
N PHE A 158 9.82 -13.18 5.47
CA PHE A 158 10.34 -12.34 6.56
C PHE A 158 9.34 -12.31 7.72
N GLY A 159 9.82 -12.07 8.96
CA GLY A 159 8.94 -11.93 10.11
C GLY A 159 8.15 -10.59 10.10
N ASN A 160 6.90 -10.61 10.54
CA ASN A 160 6.09 -9.38 10.68
C ASN A 160 6.56 -8.46 11.82
N THR A 161 7.33 -8.96 12.76
CA THR A 161 7.90 -8.19 13.88
C THR A 161 8.70 -6.99 13.38
N HIS A 162 9.56 -7.16 12.39
CA HIS A 162 10.42 -6.09 11.87
C HIS A 162 9.63 -4.95 11.23
N LEU A 163 8.58 -5.26 10.45
CA LEU A 163 7.73 -4.24 9.84
C LEU A 163 6.96 -3.46 10.90
N ARG A 164 6.37 -4.15 11.90
CA ARG A 164 5.68 -3.51 13.02
C ARG A 164 6.63 -2.68 13.88
N GLU A 165 7.84 -3.17 14.15
CA GLU A 165 8.88 -2.43 14.87
C GLU A 165 9.32 -1.17 14.13
N LEU A 166 9.48 -1.25 12.80
CA LEU A 166 9.78 -0.08 11.98
C LEU A 166 8.66 0.96 12.07
N VAL A 167 7.41 0.55 11.94
CA VAL A 167 6.26 1.45 12.11
C VAL A 167 6.26 2.05 13.52
N ALA A 168 6.49 1.25 14.56
CA ALA A 168 6.49 1.71 15.96
C ALA A 168 7.60 2.71 16.27
N ARG A 169 8.72 2.69 15.53
CA ARG A 169 9.82 3.66 15.68
C ARG A 169 9.39 5.09 15.30
N TYR A 170 8.50 5.22 14.33
CA TYR A 170 8.10 6.53 13.78
C TYR A 170 6.68 6.95 14.17
N VAL A 171 5.84 6.00 14.63
CA VAL A 171 4.45 6.24 15.01
C VAL A 171 4.31 6.09 16.51
N GLY A 172 4.36 7.21 17.20
CA GLY A 172 4.19 7.33 18.66
C GLY A 172 2.87 7.99 19.05
N GLN A 173 2.66 8.12 20.36
CA GLN A 173 1.48 8.76 20.92
C GLN A 173 1.33 10.22 20.48
N ASP A 174 2.45 10.95 20.32
CA ASP A 174 2.43 12.35 19.89
C ASP A 174 1.89 12.48 18.45
N MET A 175 2.29 11.57 17.55
CA MET A 175 1.73 11.52 16.18
C MET A 175 0.24 11.20 16.20
N LEU A 176 -0.19 10.26 17.04
CA LEU A 176 -1.60 9.93 17.21
C LEU A 176 -2.40 11.16 17.66
N ALA A 177 -1.91 11.87 18.66
CA ALA A 177 -2.56 13.08 19.16
C ALA A 177 -2.63 14.19 18.10
N ALA A 178 -1.58 14.36 17.29
CA ALA A 178 -1.57 15.29 16.17
C ALA A 178 -2.61 14.91 15.09
N ILE A 179 -2.71 13.61 14.74
CA ILE A 179 -3.70 13.11 13.78
C ILE A 179 -5.13 13.30 14.32
N ALA A 180 -5.37 13.02 15.61
CA ALA A 180 -6.65 13.24 16.26
C ALA A 180 -7.08 14.72 16.20
N ALA A 181 -6.15 15.63 16.45
CA ALA A 181 -6.40 17.07 16.37
C ALA A 181 -6.79 17.51 14.95
N GLU A 182 -6.13 16.98 13.92
CA GLU A 182 -6.47 17.25 12.52
C GLU A 182 -7.80 16.60 12.11
N HIS A 183 -8.09 15.41 12.63
CA HIS A 183 -9.39 14.76 12.43
C HIS A 183 -10.55 15.59 13.00
N ALA A 184 -10.37 16.17 14.18
CA ALA A 184 -11.36 17.05 14.81
C ALA A 184 -11.66 18.31 13.98
N LYS A 185 -10.71 18.77 13.15
CA LYS A 185 -10.90 19.86 12.19
C LYS A 185 -11.65 19.42 10.92
N GLY A 186 -12.08 18.16 10.83
CA GLY A 186 -12.78 17.60 9.67
C GLY A 186 -11.87 17.07 8.56
N ARG A 187 -10.56 16.84 8.84
CA ARG A 187 -9.66 16.16 7.90
C ARG A 187 -9.75 14.64 8.07
N ARG A 188 -9.41 13.89 7.04
CA ARG A 188 -9.48 12.42 7.06
C ARG A 188 -8.17 11.79 6.61
N LEU A 189 -7.70 10.81 7.40
CA LEU A 189 -6.59 9.94 7.07
C LEU A 189 -7.13 8.52 6.92
N LEU A 190 -7.02 7.95 5.73
CA LEU A 190 -7.60 6.66 5.36
C LEU A 190 -6.48 5.69 4.97
N ILE A 191 -6.48 4.49 5.54
CA ILE A 191 -5.54 3.43 5.18
C ILE A 191 -6.31 2.22 4.69
N VAL A 192 -5.76 1.56 3.68
CA VAL A 192 -6.40 0.42 3.02
C VAL A 192 -5.67 -0.87 3.36
N THR A 193 -6.42 -1.88 3.75
CA THR A 193 -5.96 -3.26 3.88
C THR A 193 -6.88 -4.21 3.11
N THR A 194 -6.42 -5.41 2.83
CA THR A 194 -7.26 -6.49 2.31
C THR A 194 -7.56 -7.49 3.41
N ASN A 195 -8.83 -7.70 3.73
CA ASN A 195 -9.25 -8.82 4.57
C ASN A 195 -9.34 -10.08 3.71
N LEU A 196 -8.42 -11.03 3.90
CA LEU A 196 -8.35 -12.26 3.09
C LEU A 196 -9.52 -13.20 3.31
N ASP A 197 -10.10 -13.20 4.51
CA ASP A 197 -11.21 -14.10 4.82
C ASP A 197 -12.48 -13.73 4.05
N THR A 198 -12.70 -12.43 3.85
CA THR A 198 -13.86 -11.90 3.13
C THR A 198 -13.55 -11.48 1.70
N GLN A 199 -12.28 -11.45 1.31
CA GLN A 199 -11.79 -10.96 0.01
C GLN A 199 -12.18 -9.50 -0.27
N ARG A 200 -12.34 -8.68 0.78
CA ARG A 200 -12.84 -7.31 0.67
C ARG A 200 -11.75 -6.29 0.99
N THR A 201 -11.80 -5.18 0.30
CA THR A 201 -11.03 -3.98 0.59
C THR A 201 -11.59 -3.32 1.85
N VAL A 202 -10.74 -3.14 2.86
CA VAL A 202 -11.09 -2.47 4.11
C VAL A 202 -10.45 -1.09 4.16
N ILE A 203 -11.25 -0.07 4.37
CA ILE A 203 -10.83 1.33 4.51
C ILE A 203 -10.91 1.69 6.00
N TRP A 204 -9.76 1.97 6.61
CA TRP A 204 -9.64 2.35 8.00
C TRP A 204 -9.62 3.87 8.16
N ASP A 205 -10.48 4.43 9.01
CA ASP A 205 -10.42 5.84 9.42
C ASP A 205 -9.42 6.01 10.57
N MET A 206 -8.17 6.27 10.19
CA MET A 206 -7.06 6.40 11.14
C MET A 206 -7.22 7.57 12.08
N GLY A 207 -7.92 8.61 11.65
CA GLY A 207 -8.26 9.75 12.50
C GLY A 207 -9.22 9.36 13.62
N ARG A 208 -10.22 8.54 13.35
CA ARG A 208 -11.12 8.00 14.39
C ARG A 208 -10.36 7.09 15.36
N ILE A 209 -9.50 6.20 14.87
CA ILE A 209 -8.65 5.38 15.73
C ILE A 209 -7.82 6.29 16.65
N ALA A 210 -7.23 7.34 16.09
CA ALA A 210 -6.40 8.28 16.85
C ALA A 210 -7.18 9.04 17.94
N THR A 211 -8.46 9.35 17.72
CA THR A 211 -9.30 10.06 18.72
C THR A 211 -9.61 9.24 19.96
N ILE A 212 -9.46 7.90 19.91
CA ILE A 212 -9.61 7.05 21.10
C ILE A 212 -8.51 7.33 22.13
N GLY A 213 -7.28 7.62 21.67
CA GLY A 213 -6.15 8.04 22.50
C GLY A 213 -5.59 6.97 23.45
N SER A 214 -6.10 5.73 23.42
CA SER A 214 -5.67 4.65 24.30
C SER A 214 -4.42 3.93 23.76
N PRO A 215 -3.66 3.21 24.60
CA PRO A 215 -2.57 2.34 24.14
C PRO A 215 -3.03 1.31 23.10
N GLN A 216 -4.23 0.73 23.26
CA GLN A 216 -4.81 -0.22 22.32
C GLN A 216 -5.11 0.42 20.95
N ALA A 217 -5.52 1.70 20.95
CA ALA A 217 -5.72 2.45 19.70
C ALA A 217 -4.38 2.71 18.99
N LEU A 218 -3.31 2.99 19.73
CA LEU A 218 -1.97 3.11 19.15
C LEU A 218 -1.48 1.79 18.56
N ASP A 219 -1.71 0.68 19.25
CA ASP A 219 -1.36 -0.65 18.75
C ASP A 219 -2.16 -0.97 17.48
N LEU A 220 -3.48 -0.75 17.47
CA LEU A 220 -4.31 -0.94 16.29
C LEU A 220 -3.84 -0.04 15.12
N PHE A 221 -3.52 1.23 15.39
CA PHE A 221 -3.02 2.15 14.37
C PHE A 221 -1.75 1.62 13.70
N ARG A 222 -0.81 1.11 14.49
CA ARG A 222 0.43 0.48 14.00
C ARG A 222 0.16 -0.81 13.24
N ASP A 223 -0.74 -1.64 13.74
CA ASP A 223 -1.11 -2.91 13.13
C ASP A 223 -1.79 -2.70 11.76
N VAL A 224 -2.64 -1.69 11.61
CA VAL A 224 -3.25 -1.33 10.32
C VAL A 224 -2.20 -0.87 9.32
N LEU A 225 -1.24 -0.02 9.73
CA LEU A 225 -0.14 0.40 8.85
C LEU A 225 0.73 -0.79 8.41
N ALA A 226 1.08 -1.66 9.36
CA ALA A 226 1.85 -2.87 9.06
C ALA A 226 1.06 -3.83 8.18
N ALA A 227 -0.23 -4.04 8.44
CA ALA A 227 -1.11 -4.87 7.62
C ALA A 227 -1.19 -4.36 6.18
N SER A 228 -1.35 -3.04 6.01
CA SER A 228 -1.38 -2.41 4.69
C SER A 228 -0.09 -2.62 3.89
N ALA A 229 1.04 -2.79 4.55
CA ALA A 229 2.34 -3.03 3.92
C ALA A 229 2.79 -4.51 3.96
N SER A 230 1.93 -5.43 4.44
CA SER A 230 2.21 -6.87 4.51
C SER A 230 1.95 -7.54 3.17
N ILE A 231 2.91 -7.39 2.23
CA ILE A 231 2.86 -7.99 0.90
C ILE A 231 2.83 -9.52 1.04
N PRO A 232 1.79 -10.21 0.48
CA PRO A 232 1.71 -11.67 0.54
C PRO A 232 2.97 -12.34 0.00
N VAL A 233 3.35 -13.46 0.60
CA VAL A 233 4.59 -14.22 0.35
C VAL A 233 5.84 -13.54 0.94
N VAL A 234 5.93 -12.20 0.90
CA VAL A 234 7.09 -11.46 1.44
C VAL A 234 6.97 -11.36 2.96
N PHE A 235 5.87 -10.82 3.44
CA PHE A 235 5.58 -10.67 4.87
C PHE A 235 4.39 -11.54 5.27
N PRO A 236 4.36 -12.05 6.53
CA PRO A 236 3.18 -12.73 7.04
C PRO A 236 1.98 -11.76 7.13
N PRO A 237 0.75 -12.29 7.03
CA PRO A 237 -0.44 -11.49 7.28
C PRO A 237 -0.48 -10.99 8.73
N MET A 238 -1.11 -9.84 8.94
CA MET A 238 -1.42 -9.33 10.27
C MET A 238 -2.76 -9.88 10.72
N LEU A 239 -2.80 -10.39 11.97
CA LEU A 239 -4.05 -10.77 12.61
C LEU A 239 -4.56 -9.58 13.41
N ILE A 240 -5.70 -9.03 13.02
CA ILE A 240 -6.35 -7.93 13.72
C ILE A 240 -7.44 -8.50 14.60
N ASP A 241 -7.34 -8.22 15.91
CA ASP A 241 -8.34 -8.63 16.88
C ASP A 241 -9.64 -7.87 16.66
N ALA A 242 -10.74 -8.61 16.63
CA ALA A 242 -12.09 -8.08 16.52
C ALA A 242 -13.02 -8.81 17.47
N GLU A 243 -14.21 -8.27 17.70
CA GLU A 243 -15.26 -8.87 18.46
C GLU A 243 -16.51 -9.08 17.61
N ALA A 244 -17.09 -10.27 17.68
CA ALA A 244 -18.30 -10.62 16.97
C ALA A 244 -19.19 -11.46 17.87
N ASN A 245 -20.44 -11.03 18.08
CA ASN A 245 -21.43 -11.76 18.89
C ASN A 245 -20.92 -12.14 20.31
N GLY A 246 -20.18 -11.22 20.96
CA GLY A 246 -19.59 -11.41 22.30
C GLY A 246 -18.40 -12.36 22.33
N ARG A 247 -17.80 -12.69 21.19
CA ARG A 247 -16.60 -13.54 21.10
C ARG A 247 -15.44 -12.78 20.44
N ARG A 248 -14.23 -12.96 20.96
CA ARG A 248 -13.03 -12.49 20.27
C ARG A 248 -12.77 -13.35 19.03
N VAL A 249 -12.46 -12.70 17.93
CA VAL A 249 -12.10 -13.32 16.65
C VAL A 249 -10.85 -12.62 16.10
N GLN A 250 -10.15 -13.27 15.15
CA GLN A 250 -8.96 -12.70 14.53
C GLN A 250 -9.15 -12.67 13.01
N GLU A 251 -9.18 -11.49 12.46
CA GLU A 251 -9.30 -11.25 11.03
C GLU A 251 -7.90 -11.22 10.40
N MET A 252 -7.76 -11.88 9.25
CA MET A 252 -6.48 -11.94 8.54
C MET A 252 -6.38 -10.81 7.51
N HIS A 253 -5.52 -9.84 7.78
CA HIS A 253 -5.28 -8.70 6.92
C HIS A 253 -3.91 -8.77 6.24
N VAL A 254 -3.88 -8.37 4.97
CA VAL A 254 -2.67 -8.23 4.16
C VAL A 254 -2.67 -6.88 3.45
N ASP A 255 -1.62 -6.65 2.64
CA ASP A 255 -1.43 -5.45 1.83
C ASP A 255 -2.72 -5.08 1.07
N GLY A 256 -3.08 -3.80 1.19
CA GLY A 256 -4.24 -3.26 0.50
C GLY A 256 -4.16 -3.36 -1.02
N GLY A 257 -2.94 -3.41 -1.56
CA GLY A 257 -2.69 -3.55 -2.99
C GLY A 257 -3.18 -4.85 -3.62
N VAL A 258 -3.55 -5.85 -2.80
CA VAL A 258 -4.16 -7.09 -3.28
C VAL A 258 -5.53 -6.83 -3.91
N THR A 259 -6.32 -5.93 -3.34
CA THR A 259 -7.67 -5.60 -3.84
C THR A 259 -7.78 -4.17 -4.36
N ALA A 260 -6.99 -3.22 -3.84
CA ALA A 260 -7.04 -1.82 -4.25
C ALA A 260 -5.63 -1.18 -4.16
N PRO A 261 -4.81 -1.20 -5.24
CA PRO A 261 -3.45 -0.70 -5.21
C PRO A 261 -3.34 0.82 -5.01
N VAL A 262 -4.42 1.54 -5.23
CA VAL A 262 -4.60 2.95 -4.88
C VAL A 262 -6.07 3.22 -4.61
N LEU A 263 -6.39 3.93 -3.53
CA LEU A 263 -7.75 4.34 -3.21
C LEU A 263 -7.93 5.82 -3.57
N THR A 264 -8.59 6.09 -4.67
CA THR A 264 -8.95 7.46 -5.07
C THR A 264 -10.32 7.85 -4.54
N LEU A 265 -11.31 6.98 -4.71
CA LEU A 265 -12.67 7.12 -4.21
C LEU A 265 -13.27 5.72 -4.02
N PRO A 266 -14.19 5.55 -3.05
CA PRO A 266 -15.00 4.33 -2.98
C PRO A 266 -15.78 4.09 -4.27
N GLU A 267 -15.97 2.82 -4.65
CA GLU A 267 -16.63 2.41 -5.89
C GLU A 267 -18.01 3.05 -6.08
N ALA A 268 -18.77 3.16 -4.98
CA ALA A 268 -20.10 3.75 -4.99
C ALA A 268 -20.14 5.22 -5.48
N PHE A 269 -19.02 5.94 -5.43
CA PHE A 269 -18.91 7.29 -5.99
C PHE A 269 -18.47 7.26 -7.46
N LEU A 270 -17.55 6.39 -7.82
CA LEU A 270 -17.08 6.24 -9.19
C LEU A 270 -18.21 5.80 -10.14
N LEU A 271 -19.08 4.91 -9.67
CA LEU A 271 -20.22 4.39 -10.43
C LEU A 271 -21.43 5.33 -10.46
N ARG A 272 -21.44 6.38 -9.65
CA ARG A 272 -22.62 7.26 -9.53
C ARG A 272 -22.78 8.16 -10.76
N ASN A 273 -23.92 8.05 -11.44
CA ASN A 273 -24.33 8.98 -12.48
C ASN A 273 -24.96 10.24 -11.83
N GLY A 274 -24.42 11.42 -12.17
CA GLY A 274 -24.90 12.71 -11.69
C GLY A 274 -23.85 13.49 -10.91
N ALA A 275 -24.12 14.77 -10.65
CA ALA A 275 -23.20 15.64 -9.93
C ALA A 275 -22.99 15.14 -8.49
N PHE A 276 -21.74 15.01 -8.07
CA PHE A 276 -21.37 14.55 -6.72
C PHE A 276 -21.91 15.51 -5.63
N ALA A 277 -21.69 16.80 -5.81
CA ALA A 277 -22.31 17.86 -5.00
C ALA A 277 -22.27 19.18 -5.78
N ARG A 278 -23.40 19.89 -5.83
CA ARG A 278 -23.45 21.23 -6.46
C ARG A 278 -22.58 22.21 -5.69
N GLY A 279 -21.68 22.91 -6.40
CA GLY A 279 -20.83 23.94 -5.82
C GLY A 279 -19.57 23.43 -5.11
N LEU A 280 -19.38 22.12 -4.98
CA LEU A 280 -18.13 21.56 -4.45
C LEU A 280 -17.00 21.77 -5.46
N ARG A 281 -15.89 22.35 -5.00
CA ARG A 281 -14.62 22.37 -5.73
C ARG A 281 -13.70 21.30 -5.13
N MET A 282 -13.17 20.43 -5.96
CA MET A 282 -12.29 19.35 -5.52
C MET A 282 -11.08 19.21 -6.44
N ASN A 283 -9.90 18.98 -5.86
CA ASN A 283 -8.71 18.56 -6.54
C ASN A 283 -8.33 17.16 -6.06
N ILE A 284 -8.25 16.22 -6.97
CA ILE A 284 -7.78 14.85 -6.73
C ILE A 284 -6.32 14.80 -7.18
N TYR A 285 -5.43 14.47 -6.26
CA TYR A 285 -4.01 14.25 -6.49
C TYR A 285 -3.74 12.75 -6.34
N VAL A 286 -3.27 12.12 -7.41
CA VAL A 286 -2.89 10.69 -7.37
C VAL A 286 -1.39 10.60 -7.53
N LEU A 287 -0.74 10.08 -6.50
CA LEU A 287 0.70 9.82 -6.49
C LEU A 287 0.92 8.30 -6.56
N VAL A 288 1.42 7.86 -7.70
CA VAL A 288 1.71 6.45 -7.94
C VAL A 288 3.19 6.17 -7.71
N ASN A 289 3.48 5.34 -6.70
CA ASN A 289 4.83 4.91 -6.36
C ASN A 289 5.25 3.70 -7.22
N ASP A 290 5.05 3.79 -8.51
CA ASP A 290 5.43 2.80 -9.51
C ASP A 290 5.34 3.44 -10.89
N LYS A 291 5.78 2.71 -11.91
CA LYS A 291 5.54 3.05 -13.32
C LYS A 291 4.11 2.69 -13.71
N VAL A 292 3.41 3.62 -14.31
CA VAL A 292 2.07 3.38 -14.85
C VAL A 292 2.13 2.69 -16.21
N GLU A 293 3.15 2.96 -16.99
CA GLU A 293 3.35 2.36 -18.29
C GLU A 293 3.87 0.92 -18.19
N ARG A 294 3.53 0.15 -19.23
CA ARG A 294 4.04 -1.21 -19.38
C ARG A 294 5.52 -1.15 -19.77
N ASP A 295 6.33 -1.97 -19.14
CA ASP A 295 7.75 -2.13 -19.42
C ASP A 295 8.04 -3.55 -19.93
N PHE A 296 9.00 -3.65 -20.84
CA PHE A 296 9.50 -4.94 -21.29
C PHE A 296 10.58 -5.43 -20.34
N GLN A 297 10.40 -6.63 -19.82
CA GLN A 297 11.40 -7.34 -19.01
C GLN A 297 11.37 -8.83 -19.35
N LEU A 298 12.53 -9.38 -19.68
CA LEU A 298 12.66 -10.81 -19.85
C LEU A 298 12.58 -11.49 -18.47
N VAL A 299 11.53 -12.27 -18.24
CA VAL A 299 11.29 -12.96 -16.96
C VAL A 299 12.09 -14.24 -16.92
N ARG A 300 12.82 -14.46 -15.83
CA ARG A 300 13.51 -15.75 -15.61
C ARG A 300 12.48 -16.87 -15.44
N ASN A 301 12.79 -18.05 -15.99
CA ASN A 301 11.91 -19.22 -15.89
C ASN A 301 12.05 -19.87 -14.49
N SER A 302 11.59 -19.15 -13.46
CA SER A 302 11.46 -19.64 -12.09
C SER A 302 10.07 -19.35 -11.56
N THR A 303 9.51 -20.20 -10.71
CA THR A 303 8.18 -20.03 -10.14
C THR A 303 8.03 -18.69 -9.43
N ILE A 304 9.05 -18.27 -8.67
CA ILE A 304 9.04 -17.01 -7.91
C ILE A 304 9.03 -15.81 -8.86
N ASP A 305 9.92 -15.79 -9.88
CA ASP A 305 9.97 -14.66 -10.83
C ASP A 305 8.69 -14.55 -11.67
N ILE A 306 8.12 -15.71 -12.08
CA ILE A 306 6.85 -15.75 -12.81
C ILE A 306 5.71 -15.22 -11.93
N ALA A 307 5.60 -15.67 -10.68
CA ALA A 307 4.56 -15.23 -9.75
C ALA A 307 4.69 -13.74 -9.43
N ALA A 308 5.91 -13.26 -9.18
CA ALA A 308 6.17 -11.84 -8.92
C ALA A 308 5.80 -10.97 -10.12
N ARG A 309 6.17 -11.38 -11.35
CA ARG A 309 5.83 -10.63 -12.56
C ARG A 309 4.34 -10.66 -12.86
N ALA A 310 3.67 -11.78 -12.62
CA ALA A 310 2.22 -11.88 -12.77
C ALA A 310 1.49 -10.96 -11.81
N SER A 311 1.87 -10.97 -10.52
CA SER A 311 1.32 -10.05 -9.52
C SER A 311 1.53 -8.58 -9.89
N ALA A 312 2.75 -8.20 -10.27
CA ALA A 312 3.06 -6.85 -10.73
C ALA A 312 2.22 -6.44 -11.95
N SER A 313 1.97 -7.38 -12.88
CA SER A 313 1.15 -7.11 -14.07
C SER A 313 -0.33 -6.87 -13.71
N VAL A 314 -0.87 -7.63 -12.75
CA VAL A 314 -2.24 -7.44 -12.24
C VAL A 314 -2.35 -6.07 -11.55
N THR A 315 -1.44 -5.76 -10.62
CA THR A 315 -1.40 -4.48 -9.89
C THR A 315 -1.31 -3.29 -10.85
N LYS A 316 -0.41 -3.36 -11.84
CA LYS A 316 -0.25 -2.29 -12.85
C LYS A 316 -1.52 -2.09 -13.68
N THR A 317 -2.20 -3.19 -14.04
CA THR A 317 -3.48 -3.13 -14.77
C THR A 317 -4.57 -2.50 -13.92
N GLN A 318 -4.68 -2.87 -12.64
CA GLN A 318 -5.62 -2.27 -11.70
C GLN A 318 -5.36 -0.78 -11.49
N ILE A 319 -4.09 -0.37 -11.28
CA ILE A 319 -3.73 1.06 -11.17
C ILE A 319 -4.23 1.82 -12.40
N ARG A 320 -3.97 1.31 -13.61
CA ARG A 320 -4.42 1.96 -14.84
C ARG A 320 -5.94 2.12 -14.88
N SER A 321 -6.68 1.06 -14.54
CA SER A 321 -8.16 1.11 -14.50
C SER A 321 -8.66 2.20 -13.55
N VAL A 322 -8.14 2.21 -12.30
CA VAL A 322 -8.51 3.22 -11.30
C VAL A 322 -8.17 4.64 -11.74
N LEU A 323 -7.03 4.84 -12.41
CA LEU A 323 -6.65 6.16 -12.94
C LEU A 323 -7.63 6.66 -14.00
N TYR A 324 -8.05 5.80 -14.95
CA TYR A 324 -9.02 6.18 -15.97
C TYR A 324 -10.41 6.43 -15.39
N GLU A 325 -10.86 5.60 -14.46
CA GLU A 325 -12.15 5.77 -13.76
C GLU A 325 -12.17 7.08 -12.95
N THR A 326 -11.09 7.35 -12.21
CA THR A 326 -10.94 8.59 -11.44
C THR A 326 -10.90 9.83 -12.34
N TYR A 327 -10.20 9.74 -13.45
CA TYR A 327 -10.12 10.83 -14.43
C TYR A 327 -11.49 11.11 -15.06
N ASP A 328 -12.22 10.07 -15.46
CA ASP A 328 -13.57 10.22 -16.00
C ASP A 328 -14.54 10.80 -14.97
N PHE A 329 -14.46 10.32 -13.71
CA PHE A 329 -15.22 10.89 -12.61
C PHE A 329 -14.90 12.39 -12.39
N ALA A 330 -13.61 12.75 -12.37
CA ALA A 330 -13.19 14.14 -12.19
C ALA A 330 -13.72 15.02 -13.31
N ARG A 331 -13.63 14.58 -14.57
CA ARG A 331 -14.16 15.30 -15.74
C ARG A 331 -15.67 15.50 -15.65
N ARG A 332 -16.42 14.44 -15.35
CA ARG A 332 -17.90 14.50 -15.25
C ARG A 332 -18.38 15.47 -14.15
N ASN A 333 -17.57 15.66 -13.09
CA ASN A 333 -17.93 16.52 -11.96
C ASN A 333 -17.21 17.89 -11.99
N ASN A 334 -16.43 18.19 -13.03
CA ASN A 334 -15.62 19.40 -13.13
C ASN A 334 -14.64 19.57 -11.96
N PHE A 335 -14.01 18.45 -11.54
CA PHE A 335 -12.96 18.41 -10.52
C PHE A 335 -11.59 18.43 -11.15
N GLY A 336 -10.59 18.94 -10.42
CA GLY A 336 -9.19 18.85 -10.83
C GLY A 336 -8.67 17.41 -10.69
N PHE A 337 -8.05 16.91 -11.75
CA PHE A 337 -7.29 15.66 -11.75
C PHE A 337 -5.81 15.97 -11.90
N ASN A 338 -4.97 15.40 -11.02
CA ASN A 338 -3.55 15.61 -10.97
C ASN A 338 -2.87 14.27 -10.70
N LEU A 339 -1.99 13.84 -11.60
CA LEU A 339 -1.30 12.56 -11.53
C LEU A 339 0.22 12.76 -11.57
N THR A 340 0.93 12.09 -10.66
CA THR A 340 2.38 11.92 -10.76
C THR A 340 2.75 10.47 -10.53
N TYR A 341 3.77 9.99 -11.21
CA TYR A 341 4.23 8.60 -11.17
C TYR A 341 5.69 8.51 -11.61
N VAL A 342 6.32 7.37 -11.41
CA VAL A 342 7.69 7.11 -11.88
C VAL A 342 7.66 6.94 -13.41
N ASP A 343 8.09 7.94 -14.17
CA ASP A 343 8.10 7.94 -15.64
C ASP A 343 9.50 7.78 -16.23
N LYS A 344 10.52 7.67 -15.37
CA LYS A 344 11.92 7.48 -15.74
C LYS A 344 12.38 6.05 -15.42
N ASP A 345 13.23 5.51 -16.28
CA ASP A 345 13.93 4.28 -15.97
C ASP A 345 15.04 4.56 -14.94
N VAL A 346 14.74 4.23 -13.68
CA VAL A 346 15.74 4.18 -12.62
C VAL A 346 16.12 2.70 -12.47
N PRO A 347 17.41 2.34 -12.63
CA PRO A 347 17.82 0.95 -12.49
C PRO A 347 17.44 0.39 -11.12
N SER A 348 16.58 -0.64 -11.12
CA SER A 348 16.17 -1.32 -9.90
C SER A 348 17.14 -2.47 -9.60
N PRO A 349 17.56 -2.65 -8.33
CA PRO A 349 18.48 -3.71 -7.92
C PRO A 349 17.85 -5.11 -7.90
N GLY A 350 16.58 -5.28 -8.32
CA GLY A 350 15.88 -6.57 -8.38
C GLY A 350 14.55 -6.60 -7.64
N SER A 351 13.94 -7.79 -7.54
CA SER A 351 12.53 -8.01 -7.20
C SER A 351 12.05 -7.55 -5.82
N PHE A 352 12.94 -7.26 -4.88
CA PHE A 352 12.59 -6.82 -3.51
C PHE A 352 13.29 -5.54 -3.07
N GLY A 353 13.81 -4.81 -3.95
CA GLY A 353 14.56 -3.56 -4.05
C GLY A 353 14.58 -2.52 -2.92
N PHE A 354 14.61 -2.90 -1.63
CA PHE A 354 14.86 -1.95 -0.54
C PHE A 354 16.34 -1.57 -0.40
N ASP A 355 17.05 -1.46 -1.52
CA ASP A 355 18.43 -0.97 -1.56
C ASP A 355 18.46 0.54 -1.29
N ALA A 356 19.28 0.95 -0.31
CA ALA A 356 19.33 2.34 0.13
C ALA A 356 19.83 3.31 -0.95
N SER A 357 20.70 2.85 -1.88
CA SER A 357 21.19 3.71 -2.96
C SER A 357 20.12 3.93 -4.04
N TYR A 358 19.36 2.88 -4.35
CA TYR A 358 18.21 2.95 -5.23
C TYR A 358 17.13 3.88 -4.67
N MET A 359 16.77 3.71 -3.40
CA MET A 359 15.75 4.53 -2.73
C MET A 359 16.19 6.00 -2.67
N ARG A 360 17.45 6.29 -2.39
CA ARG A 360 17.99 7.66 -2.45
C ARG A 360 17.88 8.27 -3.85
N SER A 361 18.17 7.49 -4.88
CA SER A 361 18.08 7.94 -6.28
C SER A 361 16.64 8.26 -6.68
N LEU A 362 15.68 7.40 -6.28
CA LEU A 362 14.25 7.64 -6.50
C LEU A 362 13.71 8.83 -5.72
N TYR A 363 14.11 8.96 -4.45
CA TYR A 363 13.77 10.12 -3.62
C TYR A 363 14.25 11.42 -4.28
N GLN A 364 15.53 11.48 -4.67
CA GLN A 364 16.10 12.66 -5.30
C GLN A 364 15.39 12.99 -6.62
N TYR A 365 15.10 11.98 -7.42
CA TYR A 365 14.33 12.15 -8.66
C TYR A 365 12.95 12.76 -8.39
N GLY A 366 12.19 12.22 -7.43
CA GLY A 366 10.88 12.77 -7.05
C GLY A 366 10.97 14.19 -6.50
N PHE A 367 11.98 14.47 -5.66
CA PHE A 367 12.23 15.78 -5.08
C PHE A 367 12.52 16.84 -6.14
N ASP A 368 13.48 16.58 -7.03
CA ASP A 368 13.89 17.53 -8.06
C ASP A 368 12.74 17.83 -9.03
N ARG A 369 11.98 16.79 -9.41
CA ARG A 369 10.80 16.93 -10.26
C ARG A 369 9.73 17.82 -9.60
N ALA A 370 9.38 17.55 -8.35
CA ALA A 370 8.32 18.28 -7.67
C ALA A 370 8.71 19.71 -7.28
N LYS A 371 10.00 19.95 -7.04
CA LYS A 371 10.53 21.29 -6.76
C LYS A 371 10.34 22.28 -7.90
N THR A 372 10.15 21.81 -9.14
CA THR A 372 9.85 22.68 -10.29
C THR A 372 8.48 23.36 -10.18
N GLY A 373 7.54 22.78 -9.40
CA GLY A 373 6.17 23.26 -9.23
C GLY A 373 5.20 22.81 -10.32
N ASP A 374 5.67 22.46 -11.50
CA ASP A 374 4.84 21.95 -12.63
C ASP A 374 5.23 20.51 -12.97
N PHE A 375 4.65 19.55 -12.23
CA PHE A 375 4.98 18.12 -12.35
C PHE A 375 3.73 17.23 -12.38
N TRP A 376 2.54 17.82 -12.30
CA TRP A 376 1.27 17.09 -12.28
C TRP A 376 0.72 16.91 -13.69
N ALA A 377 0.66 15.68 -14.19
CA ALA A 377 -0.10 15.36 -15.38
C ALA A 377 -1.60 15.54 -15.11
N LYS A 378 -2.31 16.12 -16.08
CA LYS A 378 -3.75 16.44 -15.98
C LYS A 378 -4.65 15.35 -16.57
N ALA A 379 -4.05 14.27 -17.07
CA ALA A 379 -4.71 13.09 -17.59
C ALA A 379 -3.82 11.84 -17.39
N PRO A 380 -4.39 10.63 -17.34
CA PRO A 380 -3.63 9.40 -17.40
C PRO A 380 -2.86 9.28 -18.73
N PRO A 381 -1.71 8.56 -18.77
CA PRO A 381 -0.97 8.34 -20.02
C PRO A 381 -1.81 7.51 -20.99
N SER A 382 -1.98 8.00 -22.24
CA SER A 382 -2.67 7.28 -23.31
C SER A 382 -1.71 6.35 -24.06
N ASP A 383 -2.20 5.19 -24.50
CA ASP A 383 -1.40 4.25 -25.31
C ASP A 383 -1.05 4.84 -26.71
N ASP A 384 -1.78 5.85 -27.18
CA ASP A 384 -1.56 6.50 -28.49
C ASP A 384 -0.25 7.30 -28.58
N SER A 385 0.23 7.84 -27.47
CA SER A 385 1.48 8.61 -27.46
C SER A 385 2.73 7.77 -27.81
N ARG A 386 2.67 6.44 -27.67
CA ARG A 386 3.78 5.51 -27.97
C ARG A 386 3.73 4.90 -29.36
N GLN A 387 2.58 4.86 -30.03
CA GLN A 387 2.54 4.43 -31.43
C GLN A 387 3.31 5.40 -32.33
N SER A 388 3.38 6.69 -31.98
CA SER A 388 4.20 7.67 -32.67
C SER A 388 5.71 7.41 -32.47
N ASP A 389 6.16 7.06 -31.25
CA ASP A 389 7.58 6.79 -30.97
C ASP A 389 8.07 5.47 -31.58
N PHE A 390 7.22 4.44 -31.62
CA PHE A 390 7.54 3.18 -32.29
C PHE A 390 7.60 3.32 -33.82
N ARG A 391 6.78 4.17 -34.39
CA ARG A 391 6.84 4.48 -35.84
C ARG A 391 8.09 5.30 -36.19
N TYR A 392 8.47 6.24 -35.33
CA TYR A 392 9.69 7.07 -35.56
C TYR A 392 10.97 6.23 -35.41
N ARG A 393 11.07 5.32 -34.46
CA ARG A 393 12.24 4.45 -34.33
C ARG A 393 12.35 3.39 -35.43
N ARG A 394 11.25 2.91 -36.01
CA ARG A 394 11.29 2.01 -37.18
C ARG A 394 11.78 2.71 -38.48
N SER A 395 11.46 3.98 -38.64
CA SER A 395 11.96 4.76 -39.81
C SER A 395 13.44 5.14 -39.66
N ALA A 396 14.00 5.20 -38.46
CA ALA A 396 15.41 5.52 -38.23
C ALA A 396 16.37 4.31 -38.31
N VAL A 397 15.84 3.08 -38.29
CA VAL A 397 16.64 1.84 -38.40
C VAL A 397 16.63 1.28 -39.84
N SER A 398 15.85 1.87 -40.75
CA SER A 398 15.78 1.47 -42.17
C SER A 398 16.46 2.46 -43.11
N GLN A 399 17.36 3.29 -42.61
CA GLN A 399 18.36 4.06 -43.35
C GLN A 399 19.76 3.64 -42.89
#